data_81ad8bf37b546b839006e694ffea7d02
#
_entry.id   81ad8bf37b546b839006e694ffea7d02
#
_cell.length_a   1.000
_cell.length_b   1.000
_cell.length_c   1.000
_cell.angle_alpha   90.00
_cell.angle_beta   90.00
_cell.angle_gamma   90.00
#
_symmetry.space_group_name_H-M   'P 1'
#
loop_
_entity.id
_entity.type
_entity.pdbx_description
1 polymer ?
#
loop_
_entity_poly.entity_id
_entity_poly.type
_entity_poly.pdbx_seq_one_letter_code
_entity_poly.pdbx_strand_id
1 'polypeptide(L)'
;KKVKKLLKKEYLNLKVLLNKKKITRNIQAEARNVRYNILKSFCKKNNIKVILTAHNLEDQVETFLIRLSRGSGLKGLSAMKSLSKINNQVSLFRPLLDTQKKFLIKISKTIFGKYIKDPSNRNEKYLRTRVRNLKKHLEKSGIKYEKIFKSIQNLSQSKITLDGYLSKIFKEFIKKSKSEIFINYKKY
;
A
#
# COMPACT_ATOMS: atom_id res chain seq x y z
N LYS A 1 -18.28 -4.16 15.83
CA LYS A 1 -19.51 -3.50 16.38
C LYS A 1 -19.36 -1.97 16.42
N LYS A 2 -18.25 -1.40 16.99
CA LYS A 2 -18.06 0.08 17.15
C LYS A 2 -18.13 0.84 15.81
N VAL A 3 -17.40 0.39 14.78
CA VAL A 3 -17.39 1.02 13.43
C VAL A 3 -18.78 0.98 12.80
N LYS A 4 -19.50 -0.16 12.88
CA LYS A 4 -20.85 -0.28 12.32
C LYS A 4 -21.82 0.74 12.94
N LYS A 5 -21.78 0.92 14.30
CA LYS A 5 -22.61 1.90 15.00
C LYS A 5 -22.28 3.33 14.58
N LEU A 6 -21.01 3.64 14.33
CA LEU A 6 -20.53 4.95 13.91
C LEU A 6 -21.04 5.29 12.51
N LEU A 7 -20.82 4.40 11.52
CA LEU A 7 -21.20 4.61 10.14
C LEU A 7 -22.71 4.68 9.93
N LYS A 8 -23.49 3.94 10.76
CA LYS A 8 -24.95 3.99 10.71
C LYS A 8 -25.49 5.39 11.06
N LYS A 9 -24.83 6.11 11.97
CA LYS A 9 -25.21 7.49 12.32
C LYS A 9 -25.08 8.48 11.14
N GLU A 10 -24.13 8.21 10.25
CA GLU A 10 -23.84 9.06 9.08
C GLU A 10 -24.47 8.48 7.79
N TYR A 11 -25.46 7.61 7.91
CA TYR A 11 -26.16 6.97 6.78
C TYR A 11 -25.22 6.24 5.79
N LEU A 12 -24.01 5.84 6.25
CA LEU A 12 -23.05 5.14 5.43
C LEU A 12 -23.27 3.62 5.48
N ASN A 13 -23.43 3.01 4.30
CA ASN A 13 -23.59 1.58 4.17
C ASN A 13 -22.30 0.84 4.47
N LEU A 14 -22.36 -0.12 5.40
CA LEU A 14 -21.25 -0.99 5.73
C LEU A 14 -21.58 -2.44 5.41
N LYS A 15 -20.83 -3.05 4.50
CA LYS A 15 -20.86 -4.48 4.26
C LYS A 15 -19.68 -5.15 4.97
N VAL A 16 -19.96 -6.15 5.82
CA VAL A 16 -18.94 -6.90 6.54
C VAL A 16 -18.69 -8.21 5.80
N LEU A 17 -17.45 -8.39 5.32
CA LEU A 17 -17.00 -9.63 4.70
C LEU A 17 -16.24 -10.45 5.74
N LEU A 18 -16.71 -11.67 6.00
CA LEU A 18 -16.14 -12.53 7.05
C LEU A 18 -15.18 -13.56 6.45
N ASN A 19 -14.06 -13.75 7.13
CA ASN A 19 -13.18 -14.89 6.90
C ASN A 19 -13.67 -16.08 7.75
N LYS A 20 -13.92 -17.23 7.09
CA LYS A 20 -14.31 -18.47 7.76
C LYS A 20 -13.11 -19.34 8.14
N LYS A 21 -11.91 -19.08 7.60
CA LYS A 21 -10.70 -19.88 7.85
C LYS A 21 -9.91 -19.31 9.04
N LYS A 22 -9.48 -20.18 9.94
CA LYS A 22 -8.57 -19.82 11.03
C LYS A 22 -7.17 -19.61 10.47
N ILE A 23 -6.54 -18.50 10.86
CA ILE A 23 -5.17 -18.14 10.47
C ILE A 23 -4.25 -18.51 11.62
N THR A 24 -3.31 -19.43 11.41
CA THR A 24 -2.45 -19.99 12.46
C THR A 24 -0.98 -19.65 12.30
N ARG A 25 -0.50 -19.45 11.06
CA ARG A 25 0.90 -19.18 10.75
C ARG A 25 1.03 -17.84 10.01
N ASN A 26 2.18 -17.18 10.17
CA ASN A 26 2.49 -15.92 9.49
C ASN A 26 1.29 -14.93 9.43
N ILE A 27 0.68 -14.70 10.60
CA ILE A 27 -0.66 -14.09 10.78
C ILE A 27 -0.85 -12.81 9.94
N GLN A 28 0.15 -11.91 9.88
CA GLN A 28 0.00 -10.65 9.15
C GLN A 28 -0.04 -10.85 7.63
N ALA A 29 0.85 -11.68 7.08
CA ALA A 29 0.91 -11.91 5.64
C ALA A 29 -0.31 -12.71 5.19
N GLU A 30 -0.69 -13.75 5.95
CA GLU A 30 -1.84 -14.59 5.63
C GLU A 30 -3.17 -13.82 5.78
N ALA A 31 -3.34 -13.04 6.86
CA ALA A 31 -4.50 -12.16 7.02
C ALA A 31 -4.62 -11.12 5.90
N ARG A 32 -3.48 -10.61 5.40
CA ARG A 32 -3.46 -9.73 4.23
C ARG A 32 -3.93 -10.47 2.98
N ASN A 33 -3.38 -11.64 2.68
CA ASN A 33 -3.74 -12.45 1.52
C ASN A 33 -5.23 -12.84 1.53
N VAL A 34 -5.71 -13.32 2.67
CA VAL A 34 -7.13 -13.67 2.88
C VAL A 34 -8.03 -12.46 2.63
N ARG A 35 -7.68 -11.30 3.20
CA ARG A 35 -8.42 -10.04 3.00
C ARG A 35 -8.54 -9.69 1.51
N TYR A 36 -7.42 -9.70 0.78
CA TYR A 36 -7.45 -9.37 -0.65
C TYR A 36 -8.20 -10.41 -1.48
N ASN A 37 -8.12 -11.69 -1.13
CA ASN A 37 -8.87 -12.73 -1.83
C ASN A 37 -10.38 -12.57 -1.62
N ILE A 38 -10.83 -12.29 -0.40
CA ILE A 38 -12.25 -12.01 -0.11
C ILE A 38 -12.72 -10.76 -0.87
N LEU A 39 -11.92 -9.69 -0.87
CA LEU A 39 -12.24 -8.46 -1.61
C LEU A 39 -12.30 -8.71 -3.12
N LYS A 40 -11.36 -9.45 -3.70
CA LYS A 40 -11.38 -9.83 -5.13
C LYS A 40 -12.66 -10.58 -5.50
N SER A 41 -13.02 -11.61 -4.71
CA SER A 41 -14.23 -12.40 -4.94
C SER A 41 -15.49 -11.53 -4.86
N PHE A 42 -15.54 -10.64 -3.88
CA PHE A 42 -16.64 -9.68 -3.73
C PHE A 42 -16.71 -8.71 -4.93
N CYS A 43 -15.58 -8.15 -5.36
CA CYS A 43 -15.51 -7.25 -6.50
C CYS A 43 -15.96 -7.94 -7.79
N LYS A 44 -15.48 -9.17 -8.04
CA LYS A 44 -15.92 -9.97 -9.20
C LYS A 44 -17.43 -10.18 -9.21
N LYS A 45 -18.00 -10.61 -8.06
CA LYS A 45 -19.45 -10.86 -7.94
C LYS A 45 -20.31 -9.61 -8.17
N ASN A 46 -19.81 -8.43 -7.81
CA ASN A 46 -20.55 -7.16 -7.90
C ASN A 46 -20.04 -6.25 -9.03
N ASN A 47 -19.25 -6.77 -9.96
CA ASN A 47 -18.68 -6.05 -11.10
C ASN A 47 -17.91 -4.76 -10.72
N ILE A 48 -17.25 -4.76 -9.55
CA ILE A 48 -16.46 -3.63 -9.03
C ILE A 48 -15.05 -3.69 -9.63
N LYS A 49 -14.63 -2.61 -10.29
CA LYS A 49 -13.32 -2.52 -10.97
C LYS A 49 -12.21 -1.91 -10.11
N VAL A 50 -12.57 -1.14 -9.08
CA VAL A 50 -11.58 -0.41 -8.26
C VAL A 50 -11.86 -0.61 -6.76
N ILE A 51 -10.81 -0.93 -6.02
CA ILE A 51 -10.82 -0.94 -4.54
C ILE A 51 -10.05 0.27 -4.05
N LEU A 52 -10.67 1.07 -3.20
CA LEU A 52 -10.02 2.16 -2.49
C LEU A 52 -9.46 1.68 -1.15
N THR A 53 -8.26 2.12 -0.80
CA THR A 53 -7.68 1.86 0.53
C THR A 53 -7.11 3.13 1.16
N ALA A 54 -7.30 3.28 2.46
CA ALA A 54 -6.90 4.46 3.22
C ALA A 54 -5.44 4.38 3.72
N HIS A 55 -4.50 3.88 2.88
CA HIS A 55 -3.08 4.01 3.19
C HIS A 55 -2.68 5.50 3.12
N ASN A 56 -1.88 5.94 4.08
CA ASN A 56 -1.48 7.33 4.26
C ASN A 56 0.05 7.51 4.23
N LEU A 57 0.53 8.75 4.45
CA LEU A 57 1.94 9.09 4.44
C LEU A 57 2.75 8.23 5.44
N GLU A 58 2.26 8.04 6.66
CA GLU A 58 2.93 7.22 7.66
C GLU A 58 3.04 5.76 7.21
N ASP A 59 2.03 5.21 6.53
CA ASP A 59 2.08 3.86 5.96
C ASP A 59 3.14 3.72 4.85
N GLN A 60 3.38 4.78 4.07
CA GLN A 60 4.45 4.84 3.07
C GLN A 60 5.83 4.78 3.75
N VAL A 61 6.05 5.64 4.75
CA VAL A 61 7.32 5.70 5.49
C VAL A 61 7.57 4.39 6.24
N GLU A 62 6.57 3.83 6.92
CA GLU A 62 6.67 2.52 7.58
C GLU A 62 7.07 1.43 6.55
N THR A 63 6.46 1.43 5.38
CA THR A 63 6.77 0.46 4.31
C THR A 63 8.18 0.65 3.77
N PHE A 64 8.62 1.88 3.59
CA PHE A 64 9.98 2.22 3.18
C PHE A 64 11.01 1.70 4.19
N LEU A 65 10.85 2.03 5.49
CA LEU A 65 11.78 1.62 6.55
C LEU A 65 11.86 0.09 6.68
N ILE A 66 10.72 -0.62 6.58
CA ILE A 66 10.71 -2.09 6.58
C ILE A 66 11.45 -2.67 5.37
N ARG A 67 11.35 -2.05 4.20
CA ARG A 67 12.04 -2.53 3.00
C ARG A 67 13.51 -2.17 3.03
N LEU A 68 13.85 -0.99 3.54
CA LEU A 68 15.24 -0.56 3.77
C LEU A 68 15.97 -1.53 4.69
N SER A 69 15.36 -1.90 5.83
CA SER A 69 15.95 -2.87 6.77
C SER A 69 16.15 -4.28 6.19
N ARG A 70 15.57 -4.56 5.01
CA ARG A 70 15.73 -5.82 4.26
C ARG A 70 16.70 -5.70 3.08
N GLY A 71 17.41 -4.58 2.95
CA GLY A 71 18.33 -4.35 1.83
C GLY A 71 17.64 -4.18 0.47
N SER A 72 16.40 -3.70 0.44
CA SER A 72 15.68 -3.53 -0.84
C SER A 72 16.32 -2.44 -1.70
N GLY A 73 16.50 -2.70 -2.99
CA GLY A 73 16.92 -1.71 -3.98
C GLY A 73 15.79 -0.79 -4.44
N LEU A 74 16.03 -0.02 -5.52
CA LEU A 74 15.13 1.02 -6.06
C LEU A 74 13.67 0.58 -6.20
N LYS A 75 13.43 -0.64 -6.73
CA LYS A 75 12.06 -1.20 -6.89
C LYS A 75 11.32 -1.34 -5.57
N GLY A 76 12.01 -1.72 -4.51
CA GLY A 76 11.44 -1.85 -3.18
C GLY A 76 11.28 -0.50 -2.48
N LEU A 77 12.31 0.34 -2.50
CA LEU A 77 12.36 1.61 -1.80
C LEU A 77 11.41 2.67 -2.38
N SER A 78 11.00 2.56 -3.65
CA SER A 78 9.92 3.39 -4.20
C SER A 78 8.53 3.16 -3.55
N ALA A 79 8.48 2.31 -2.52
CA ALA A 79 7.34 2.04 -1.64
C ALA A 79 6.02 1.64 -2.36
N MET A 80 4.87 2.23 -2.01
CA MET A 80 3.59 1.86 -2.60
C MET A 80 3.20 2.82 -3.73
N LYS A 81 2.73 2.31 -4.87
CA LYS A 81 2.13 3.12 -5.93
C LYS A 81 0.72 3.55 -5.52
N SER A 82 0.29 4.75 -5.95
CA SER A 82 -1.09 5.23 -5.76
C SER A 82 -2.08 4.29 -6.45
N LEU A 83 -1.79 3.89 -7.69
CA LEU A 83 -2.57 2.92 -8.44
C LEU A 83 -1.74 1.65 -8.69
N SER A 84 -2.33 0.49 -8.46
CA SER A 84 -1.72 -0.81 -8.75
C SER A 84 -2.79 -1.84 -9.12
N LYS A 85 -2.47 -2.75 -10.04
CA LYS A 85 -3.37 -3.87 -10.37
C LYS A 85 -3.31 -4.94 -9.26
N ILE A 86 -4.45 -5.44 -8.84
CA ILE A 86 -4.55 -6.64 -7.99
C ILE A 86 -4.61 -7.89 -8.89
N ASN A 87 -5.35 -7.79 -9.98
CA ASN A 87 -5.44 -8.76 -11.08
C ASN A 87 -5.84 -8.02 -12.37
N ASN A 88 -6.14 -8.74 -13.44
CA ASN A 88 -6.53 -8.14 -14.72
C ASN A 88 -7.86 -7.37 -14.67
N GLN A 89 -8.71 -7.60 -13.68
CA GLN A 89 -10.06 -7.03 -13.60
C GLN A 89 -10.19 -5.95 -12.52
N VAL A 90 -9.37 -5.99 -11.47
CA VAL A 90 -9.51 -5.12 -10.29
C VAL A 90 -8.23 -4.37 -10.01
N SER A 91 -8.35 -3.06 -9.94
CA SER A 91 -7.29 -2.14 -9.53
C SER A 91 -7.42 -1.75 -8.05
N LEU A 92 -6.30 -1.45 -7.43
CA LEU A 92 -6.20 -0.95 -6.07
C LEU A 92 -5.72 0.50 -6.11
N PHE A 93 -6.54 1.41 -5.65
CA PHE A 93 -6.22 2.84 -5.58
C PHE A 93 -6.03 3.30 -4.14
N ARG A 94 -5.02 4.12 -3.90
CA ARG A 94 -4.62 4.65 -2.59
C ARG A 94 -4.60 6.18 -2.66
N PRO A 95 -5.76 6.84 -2.53
CA PRO A 95 -5.85 8.30 -2.74
C PRO A 95 -5.20 9.14 -1.62
N LEU A 96 -4.88 8.54 -0.48
CA LEU A 96 -4.42 9.26 0.72
C LEU A 96 -2.93 9.07 1.02
N LEU A 97 -2.13 8.58 0.04
CA LEU A 97 -0.72 8.24 0.27
C LEU A 97 0.17 9.41 0.68
N ASP A 98 -0.19 10.62 0.31
CA ASP A 98 0.49 11.87 0.64
C ASP A 98 -0.13 12.60 1.85
N THR A 99 -1.24 12.08 2.36
CA THR A 99 -1.99 12.69 3.46
C THR A 99 -1.46 12.21 4.81
N GLN A 100 -1.11 13.16 5.69
CA GLN A 100 -0.68 12.84 7.04
C GLN A 100 -1.83 12.31 7.90
N LYS A 101 -1.56 11.30 8.69
CA LYS A 101 -2.55 10.65 9.59
C LYS A 101 -3.23 11.63 10.55
N LYS A 102 -2.52 12.69 10.99
CA LYS A 102 -3.10 13.71 11.87
C LYS A 102 -4.33 14.39 11.27
N PHE A 103 -4.31 14.68 9.97
CA PHE A 103 -5.45 15.28 9.27
C PHE A 103 -6.63 14.30 9.17
N LEU A 104 -6.35 13.02 8.88
CA LEU A 104 -7.39 11.99 8.85
C LEU A 104 -8.06 11.78 10.22
N ILE A 105 -7.27 11.86 11.30
CA ILE A 105 -7.80 11.82 12.67
C ILE A 105 -8.67 13.05 12.95
N LYS A 106 -8.23 14.26 12.52
CA LYS A 106 -9.01 15.48 12.67
C LYS A 106 -10.37 15.36 11.96
N ILE A 107 -10.37 14.96 10.70
CA ILE A 107 -11.60 14.72 9.90
C ILE A 107 -12.51 13.69 10.61
N SER A 108 -11.95 12.56 11.07
CA SER A 108 -12.74 11.55 11.78
C SER A 108 -13.38 12.08 13.05
N LYS A 109 -12.70 12.94 13.80
CA LYS A 109 -13.26 13.57 14.99
C LYS A 109 -14.33 14.61 14.65
N THR A 110 -14.12 15.40 13.59
CA THR A 110 -15.10 16.41 13.16
C THR A 110 -16.40 15.76 12.67
N ILE A 111 -16.29 14.75 11.79
CA ILE A 111 -17.49 14.11 11.19
C ILE A 111 -18.16 13.14 12.17
N PHE A 112 -17.40 12.27 12.83
CA PHE A 112 -17.93 11.19 13.64
C PHE A 112 -17.86 11.43 15.17
N GLY A 113 -17.43 12.61 15.60
CA GLY A 113 -17.21 12.95 17.02
C GLY A 113 -16.09 12.18 17.70
N LYS A 114 -15.49 11.18 17.04
CA LYS A 114 -14.44 10.34 17.63
C LYS A 114 -13.58 9.63 16.60
N TYR A 115 -12.39 9.22 17.03
CA TYR A 115 -11.48 8.34 16.31
C TYR A 115 -11.35 6.99 17.02
N ILE A 116 -11.58 5.89 16.31
CA ILE A 116 -11.50 4.53 16.88
C ILE A 116 -10.06 4.01 16.75
N LYS A 117 -9.40 3.76 17.89
CA LYS A 117 -8.08 3.11 17.93
C LYS A 117 -8.26 1.59 17.87
N ASP A 118 -7.52 0.94 16.97
CA ASP A 118 -7.46 -0.53 16.92
C ASP A 118 -6.40 -1.02 17.93
N PRO A 119 -6.78 -1.88 18.90
CA PRO A 119 -5.86 -2.41 19.91
C PRO A 119 -4.67 -3.18 19.30
N SER A 120 -4.85 -3.84 18.15
CA SER A 120 -3.78 -4.59 17.47
C SER A 120 -2.59 -3.72 17.08
N ASN A 121 -2.77 -2.41 16.93
CA ASN A 121 -1.70 -1.45 16.63
C ASN A 121 -0.68 -1.27 17.76
N ARG A 122 -0.91 -1.84 18.94
CA ARG A 122 0.00 -1.78 20.10
C ARG A 122 0.89 -3.02 20.23
N ASN A 123 0.63 -4.06 19.46
CA ASN A 123 1.35 -5.34 19.59
C ASN A 123 2.73 -5.27 18.94
N GLU A 124 3.78 -5.15 19.76
CA GLU A 124 5.18 -5.04 19.34
C GLU A 124 5.79 -6.33 18.78
N LYS A 125 5.09 -7.47 18.87
CA LYS A 125 5.49 -8.69 18.13
C LYS A 125 5.56 -8.42 16.62
N TYR A 126 4.83 -7.42 16.14
CA TYR A 126 4.80 -7.08 14.72
C TYR A 126 5.84 -6.02 14.36
N LEU A 127 6.68 -6.33 13.36
CA LEU A 127 7.71 -5.43 12.85
C LEU A 127 7.16 -4.03 12.51
N ARG A 128 5.96 -3.97 11.93
CA ARG A 128 5.33 -2.70 11.57
C ARG A 128 4.99 -1.84 12.80
N THR A 129 4.61 -2.45 13.90
CA THR A 129 4.38 -1.73 15.18
C THR A 129 5.69 -1.20 15.73
N ARG A 130 6.77 -2.00 15.71
CA ARG A 130 8.11 -1.55 16.16
C ARG A 130 8.61 -0.38 15.32
N VAL A 131 8.50 -0.46 13.98
CA VAL A 131 8.88 0.64 13.07
C VAL A 131 8.05 1.90 13.34
N ARG A 132 6.75 1.77 13.62
CA ARG A 132 5.88 2.90 14.00
C ARG A 132 6.34 3.57 15.30
N ASN A 133 6.79 2.79 16.29
CA ASN A 133 7.30 3.30 17.55
C ASN A 133 8.62 4.07 17.39
N LEU A 134 9.41 3.77 16.35
CA LEU A 134 10.63 4.53 16.02
C LEU A 134 10.34 5.99 15.61
N LYS A 135 9.11 6.34 15.21
CA LYS A 135 8.78 7.69 14.73
C LYS A 135 9.28 8.78 15.67
N LYS A 136 8.99 8.67 16.96
CA LYS A 136 9.42 9.66 17.96
C LYS A 136 10.95 9.81 18.06
N HIS A 137 11.68 8.70 17.99
CA HIS A 137 13.14 8.70 18.05
C HIS A 137 13.74 9.32 16.80
N LEU A 138 13.24 8.98 15.62
CA LEU A 138 13.66 9.59 14.35
C LEU A 138 13.41 11.10 14.34
N GLU A 139 12.22 11.54 14.77
CA GLU A 139 11.89 12.96 14.82
C GLU A 139 12.76 13.75 15.82
N LYS A 140 13.09 13.15 16.98
CA LYS A 140 14.04 13.72 17.94
C LYS A 140 15.46 13.85 17.36
N SER A 141 15.87 12.91 16.49
CA SER A 141 17.16 12.96 15.78
C SER A 141 17.13 13.87 14.54
N GLY A 142 16.07 14.65 14.32
CA GLY A 142 15.94 15.55 13.18
C GLY A 142 15.42 14.86 11.89
N ILE A 143 15.18 13.56 11.91
CA ILE A 143 14.71 12.78 10.75
C ILE A 143 13.17 12.84 10.70
N LYS A 144 12.64 13.78 9.95
CA LYS A 144 11.20 14.02 9.81
C LYS A 144 10.58 13.07 8.79
N TYR A 145 9.38 12.54 9.07
CA TYR A 145 8.64 11.64 8.17
C TYR A 145 8.34 12.27 6.81
N GLU A 146 8.08 13.58 6.77
CA GLU A 146 7.86 14.32 5.53
C GLU A 146 9.11 14.32 4.63
N LYS A 147 10.31 14.38 5.23
CA LYS A 147 11.57 14.32 4.47
C LYS A 147 11.84 12.92 3.92
N ILE A 148 11.58 11.88 4.73
CA ILE A 148 11.63 10.49 4.24
C ILE A 148 10.62 10.30 3.10
N PHE A 149 9.40 10.83 3.24
CA PHE A 149 8.38 10.74 2.19
C PHE A 149 8.83 11.43 0.90
N LYS A 150 9.47 12.60 0.98
CA LYS A 150 10.07 13.28 -0.17
C LYS A 150 11.11 12.41 -0.88
N SER A 151 11.97 11.72 -0.12
CA SER A 151 12.94 10.77 -0.68
C SER A 151 12.25 9.59 -1.38
N ILE A 152 11.16 9.08 -0.82
CA ILE A 152 10.34 8.02 -1.47
C ILE A 152 9.77 8.52 -2.81
N GLN A 153 9.27 9.75 -2.86
CA GLN A 153 8.75 10.36 -4.10
C GLN A 153 9.85 10.46 -5.16
N ASN A 154 11.05 10.94 -4.78
CA ASN A 154 12.19 11.04 -5.70
C ASN A 154 12.60 9.65 -6.23
N LEU A 155 12.71 8.65 -5.36
CA LEU A 155 13.01 7.26 -5.77
C LEU A 155 11.91 6.69 -6.69
N SER A 156 10.65 7.02 -6.42
CA SER A 156 9.53 6.59 -7.27
C SER A 156 9.60 7.22 -8.65
N GLN A 157 9.95 8.50 -8.74
CA GLN A 157 10.13 9.21 -10.01
C GLN A 157 11.32 8.64 -10.79
N SER A 158 12.47 8.46 -10.16
CA SER A 158 13.65 7.83 -10.79
C SER A 158 13.32 6.44 -11.32
N LYS A 159 12.55 5.66 -10.56
CA LYS A 159 12.10 4.34 -11.01
C LYS A 159 11.20 4.42 -12.24
N ILE A 160 10.27 5.38 -12.29
CA ILE A 160 9.36 5.55 -13.45
C ILE A 160 10.19 5.89 -14.70
N THR A 161 11.17 6.80 -14.58
CA THR A 161 12.07 7.18 -15.67
C THR A 161 12.88 5.98 -16.16
N LEU A 162 13.47 5.21 -15.24
CA LEU A 162 14.24 4.01 -15.58
C LEU A 162 13.37 2.93 -16.22
N ASP A 163 12.19 2.64 -15.66
CA ASP A 163 11.24 1.66 -16.22
C ASP A 163 10.82 2.08 -17.65
N GLY A 164 10.62 3.39 -17.90
CA GLY A 164 10.29 3.95 -19.20
C GLY A 164 11.43 3.79 -20.21
N TYR A 165 12.66 4.11 -19.78
CA TYR A 165 13.85 3.94 -20.61
C TYR A 165 14.10 2.47 -20.99
N LEU A 166 14.08 1.58 -20.00
CA LEU A 166 14.21 0.15 -20.26
C LEU A 166 13.10 -0.38 -21.19
N SER A 167 11.86 0.11 -21.04
CA SER A 167 10.77 -0.28 -21.91
C SER A 167 10.97 0.16 -23.37
N LYS A 168 11.61 1.32 -23.58
CA LYS A 168 12.04 1.76 -24.93
C LYS A 168 13.08 0.81 -25.51
N ILE A 169 14.17 0.59 -24.79
CA ILE A 169 15.23 -0.34 -25.18
C ILE A 169 14.63 -1.71 -25.54
N PHE A 170 13.82 -2.28 -24.65
CA PHE A 170 13.19 -3.59 -24.90
C PHE A 170 12.37 -3.63 -26.19
N LYS A 171 11.64 -2.55 -26.53
CA LYS A 171 10.88 -2.47 -27.78
C LYS A 171 11.77 -2.37 -29.03
N GLU A 172 12.92 -1.73 -28.91
CA GLU A 172 13.88 -1.56 -30.00
C GLU A 172 14.68 -2.85 -30.28
N PHE A 173 15.05 -3.55 -29.22
CA PHE A 173 15.94 -4.73 -29.32
C PHE A 173 15.18 -6.05 -29.35
N ILE A 174 13.95 -6.13 -28.82
CA ILE A 174 13.22 -7.39 -28.67
C ILE A 174 11.94 -7.36 -29.49
N LYS A 175 11.86 -8.20 -30.51
CA LYS A 175 10.61 -8.52 -31.21
C LYS A 175 10.07 -9.85 -30.71
N LYS A 176 8.80 -9.88 -30.31
CA LYS A 176 8.11 -11.09 -29.86
C LYS A 176 7.13 -11.55 -30.91
N SER A 177 7.26 -12.81 -31.33
CA SER A 177 6.24 -13.59 -32.04
C SER A 177 5.43 -14.43 -31.05
N LYS A 178 4.40 -15.15 -31.53
CA LYS A 178 3.59 -16.05 -30.68
C LYS A 178 4.42 -17.19 -30.05
N SER A 179 5.46 -17.67 -30.74
CA SER A 179 6.31 -18.80 -30.34
C SER A 179 7.76 -18.44 -30.08
N GLU A 180 8.24 -17.25 -30.49
CA GLU A 180 9.66 -16.93 -30.52
C GLU A 180 9.94 -15.50 -30.03
N ILE A 181 11.17 -15.28 -29.53
CA ILE A 181 11.69 -14.00 -29.13
C ILE A 181 12.94 -13.71 -29.96
N PHE A 182 12.91 -12.67 -30.78
CA PHE A 182 14.04 -12.22 -31.57
C PHE A 182 14.76 -11.09 -30.84
N ILE A 183 16.09 -11.19 -30.71
CA ILE A 183 16.93 -10.15 -30.12
C ILE A 183 17.81 -9.58 -31.23
N ASN A 184 17.70 -8.29 -31.50
CA ASN A 184 18.55 -7.60 -32.44
C ASN A 184 19.86 -7.15 -31.78
N TYR A 185 20.89 -8.00 -31.83
CA TYR A 185 22.19 -7.74 -31.21
C TYR A 185 23.06 -6.74 -31.98
N LYS A 186 22.75 -6.43 -33.25
CA LYS A 186 23.53 -5.49 -34.11
C LYS A 186 23.32 -4.00 -33.73
N LYS A 187 22.40 -3.71 -32.79
CA LYS A 187 22.18 -2.35 -32.28
C LYS A 187 22.85 -2.09 -30.93
N TYR A 188 23.74 -2.98 -30.51
CA TYR A 188 24.49 -2.84 -29.26
C TYR A 188 25.81 -2.14 -29.49
#